data_fad0c54a00ad1a120bc0e8262d708cf0
#
_entry.id   fad0c54a00ad1a120bc0e8262d708cf0
#
_cell.length_a   1.000
_cell.length_b   1.000
_cell.length_c   1.000
_cell.angle_alpha   90.00
_cell.angle_beta   90.00
_cell.angle_gamma   90.00
#
_symmetry.space_group_name_H-M   'P 1'
#
loop_
_entity.id
_entity.type
_entity.pdbx_description
1 polymer ?
#
loop_
_entity_poly.entity_id
_entity_poly.type
_entity_poly.pdbx_seq_one_letter_code
_entity_poly.pdbx_strand_id
1 'polypeptide(L)'
;MITLEDIKTYYNNYISPSVSKMLVVGAISKEQITTSLTSLNTNWKAKKVVIPEYKTIEAPTKPAVYFYDIPNAKQSILQFGAPALAATDEDFYAATVMNYILGGGGFASRLTQELREGKGYTYGIRSGFSGTKAKGTFTISSGVRSNVTLESAQAVQKILKEYPTTFSDKDLETTKSFLIKSNARAFETPGAKLRMLSNISNYELQATYVKDRENVVNNMTKKRITALANKYINPNKMIWLVVGDAETQLERMKELGYGIPILLNKRQEEIKN
;
A
#
# COMPACT_ATOMS: atom_id res chain seq x y z
N MET A 1 -12.48 23.71 -9.72
CA MET A 1 -11.27 24.42 -9.21
C MET A 1 -11.49 24.66 -7.72
N ILE A 2 -10.52 24.38 -6.85
CA ILE A 2 -10.63 24.66 -5.40
C ILE A 2 -10.46 26.17 -5.18
N THR A 3 -11.36 26.79 -4.42
CA THR A 3 -11.35 28.22 -4.09
C THR A 3 -10.79 28.46 -2.68
N LEU A 4 -10.45 29.70 -2.36
CA LEU A 4 -10.06 30.08 -1.00
C LEU A 4 -11.20 29.85 0.02
N GLU A 5 -12.44 30.01 -0.41
CA GLU A 5 -13.61 29.80 0.44
C GLU A 5 -13.81 28.31 0.77
N ASP A 6 -13.53 27.41 -0.17
CA ASP A 6 -13.53 25.97 0.09
C ASP A 6 -12.51 25.59 1.16
N ILE A 7 -11.29 26.18 1.10
CA ILE A 7 -10.23 25.95 2.10
C ILE A 7 -10.66 26.47 3.48
N LYS A 8 -11.24 27.68 3.56
CA LYS A 8 -11.74 28.22 4.82
C LYS A 8 -12.87 27.37 5.39
N THR A 9 -13.80 26.94 4.55
CA THR A 9 -14.91 26.07 4.92
C THR A 9 -14.39 24.74 5.46
N TYR A 10 -13.42 24.11 4.79
CA TYR A 10 -12.78 22.89 5.27
C TYR A 10 -12.11 23.10 6.62
N TYR A 11 -11.30 24.15 6.77
CA TYR A 11 -10.64 24.49 8.04
C TYR A 11 -11.68 24.68 9.16
N ASN A 12 -12.70 25.45 8.88
CA ASN A 12 -13.75 25.74 9.86
C ASN A 12 -14.54 24.50 10.27
N ASN A 13 -14.73 23.54 9.39
CA ASN A 13 -15.53 22.35 9.68
C ASN A 13 -14.74 21.21 10.30
N TYR A 14 -13.46 21.04 9.91
CA TYR A 14 -12.73 19.82 10.22
C TYR A 14 -11.45 19.98 11.06
N ILE A 15 -10.90 21.20 11.16
CA ILE A 15 -9.69 21.44 11.94
C ILE A 15 -10.04 22.02 13.31
N SER A 16 -9.78 21.27 14.38
CA SER A 16 -10.14 21.62 15.75
C SER A 16 -9.25 20.91 16.77
N PRO A 17 -8.95 21.53 17.92
CA PRO A 17 -8.27 20.84 19.04
C PRO A 17 -8.96 19.56 19.47
N SER A 18 -10.29 19.47 19.33
CA SER A 18 -11.07 18.29 19.76
C SER A 18 -10.72 17.00 18.99
N VAL A 19 -10.14 17.12 17.81
CA VAL A 19 -9.73 15.98 16.96
C VAL A 19 -8.24 15.99 16.64
N SER A 20 -7.47 16.92 17.23
CA SER A 20 -6.04 17.06 16.97
C SER A 20 -5.23 16.40 18.07
N LYS A 21 -4.11 15.80 17.70
CA LYS A 21 -3.13 15.23 18.61
C LYS A 21 -1.75 15.80 18.24
N MET A 22 -1.00 16.27 19.24
CA MET A 22 0.38 16.71 19.05
C MET A 22 1.31 15.62 19.57
N LEU A 23 2.22 15.18 18.72
CA LEU A 23 3.24 14.19 19.05
C LEU A 23 4.60 14.87 18.99
N VAL A 24 5.38 14.75 20.05
CA VAL A 24 6.69 15.40 20.17
C VAL A 24 7.75 14.36 20.48
N VAL A 25 8.87 14.42 19.77
CA VAL A 25 10.07 13.63 20.03
C VAL A 25 11.28 14.55 19.93
N GLY A 26 12.03 14.67 21.00
CA GLY A 26 13.22 15.53 21.06
C GLY A 26 13.78 15.64 22.47
N ALA A 27 14.86 16.39 22.62
CA ALA A 27 15.47 16.72 23.90
C ALA A 27 14.74 17.91 24.54
N ILE A 28 13.48 17.70 24.92
CA ILE A 28 12.63 18.75 25.50
C ILE A 28 11.70 18.12 26.53
N SER A 29 11.47 18.85 27.66
CA SER A 29 10.57 18.37 28.70
C SER A 29 9.10 18.64 28.37
N LYS A 30 8.22 17.93 29.05
CA LYS A 30 6.76 18.11 28.92
C LYS A 30 6.37 19.54 29.33
N GLU A 31 6.98 20.08 30.39
CA GLU A 31 6.72 21.42 30.91
C GLU A 31 7.12 22.49 29.90
N GLN A 32 8.28 22.34 29.24
CA GLN A 32 8.73 23.26 28.20
C GLN A 32 7.77 23.27 27.02
N ILE A 33 7.34 22.11 26.54
CA ILE A 33 6.36 22.02 25.45
C ILE A 33 5.02 22.64 25.88
N THR A 34 4.52 22.31 27.07
CA THR A 34 3.25 22.85 27.56
C THR A 34 3.29 24.38 27.62
N THR A 35 4.38 24.94 28.11
CA THR A 35 4.59 26.39 28.16
C THR A 35 4.64 27.02 26.78
N SER A 36 5.38 26.41 25.85
CA SER A 36 5.45 26.87 24.44
C SER A 36 4.12 26.86 23.73
N LEU A 37 3.19 25.97 24.13
CA LEU A 37 1.86 25.83 23.52
C LEU A 37 0.78 26.64 24.24
N THR A 38 1.10 27.43 25.26
CA THR A 38 0.11 28.19 26.04
C THR A 38 -0.75 29.09 25.16
N SER A 39 -0.14 29.86 24.25
CA SER A 39 -0.87 30.74 23.31
C SER A 39 -1.81 29.94 22.40
N LEU A 40 -1.35 28.79 21.87
CA LEU A 40 -2.19 27.94 21.04
C LEU A 40 -3.38 27.38 21.84
N ASN A 41 -3.14 26.87 23.03
CA ASN A 41 -4.18 26.33 23.92
C ASN A 41 -5.21 27.39 24.34
N THR A 42 -4.78 28.63 24.52
CA THR A 42 -5.67 29.74 24.88
C THR A 42 -6.51 30.21 23.71
N ASN A 43 -5.93 30.31 22.51
CA ASN A 43 -6.56 31.00 21.35
C ASN A 43 -7.28 30.04 20.41
N TRP A 44 -6.84 28.79 20.30
CA TRP A 44 -7.48 27.81 19.42
C TRP A 44 -8.60 27.06 20.14
N LYS A 45 -9.82 27.56 19.98
CA LYS A 45 -11.00 27.02 20.68
C LYS A 45 -11.48 25.72 20.04
N ALA A 46 -11.76 24.72 20.90
CA ALA A 46 -12.31 23.46 20.50
C ALA A 46 -13.75 23.63 19.98
N LYS A 47 -14.06 22.95 18.90
CA LYS A 47 -15.41 22.79 18.36
C LYS A 47 -15.69 21.33 18.05
N LYS A 48 -16.96 20.95 17.98
CA LYS A 48 -17.36 19.59 17.59
C LYS A 48 -17.05 19.39 16.10
N VAL A 49 -16.35 18.32 15.81
CA VAL A 49 -16.08 17.87 14.43
C VAL A 49 -16.78 16.54 14.21
N VAL A 50 -17.52 16.45 13.12
CA VAL A 50 -18.14 15.19 12.67
C VAL A 50 -17.21 14.58 11.62
N ILE A 51 -16.61 13.46 11.97
CA ILE A 51 -15.77 12.69 11.03
C ILE A 51 -16.72 11.80 10.23
N PRO A 52 -16.73 11.90 8.88
CA PRO A 52 -17.61 11.07 8.07
C PRO A 52 -17.23 9.60 8.16
N GLU A 53 -18.23 8.75 8.18
CA GLU A 53 -18.04 7.31 8.04
C GLU A 53 -17.84 6.95 6.56
N TYR A 54 -16.87 6.10 6.30
CA TYR A 54 -16.58 5.63 4.94
C TYR A 54 -17.21 4.26 4.72
N LYS A 55 -17.88 4.10 3.59
CA LYS A 55 -18.40 2.79 3.18
C LYS A 55 -17.24 1.82 2.95
N THR A 56 -17.38 0.61 3.49
CA THR A 56 -16.45 -0.47 3.19
C THR A 56 -16.57 -0.85 1.71
N ILE A 57 -15.43 -0.88 1.02
CA ILE A 57 -15.35 -1.35 -0.37
C ILE A 57 -14.94 -2.82 -0.33
N GLU A 58 -15.74 -3.68 -0.95
CA GLU A 58 -15.43 -5.10 -1.06
C GLU A 58 -14.52 -5.38 -2.26
N ALA A 59 -13.71 -6.43 -2.14
CA ALA A 59 -12.88 -6.88 -3.24
C ALA A 59 -13.75 -7.37 -4.42
N PRO A 60 -13.30 -7.18 -5.67
CA PRO A 60 -14.03 -7.70 -6.82
C PRO A 60 -14.17 -9.22 -6.75
N THR A 61 -15.29 -9.72 -7.18
CA THR A 61 -15.56 -11.18 -7.20
C THR A 61 -14.85 -11.90 -8.35
N LYS A 62 -14.50 -11.16 -9.40
CA LYS A 62 -13.74 -11.62 -10.58
C LYS A 62 -12.69 -10.59 -10.97
N PRO A 63 -11.59 -11.00 -11.61
CA PRO A 63 -10.58 -10.07 -12.09
C PRO A 63 -11.13 -9.22 -13.23
N ALA A 64 -10.59 -8.01 -13.38
CA ALA A 64 -10.87 -7.13 -14.50
C ALA A 64 -9.60 -6.39 -14.91
N VAL A 65 -9.42 -6.21 -16.22
CA VAL A 65 -8.34 -5.41 -16.79
C VAL A 65 -8.90 -4.06 -17.19
N TYR A 66 -8.29 -3.00 -16.66
CA TYR A 66 -8.57 -1.62 -17.04
C TYR A 66 -7.35 -1.03 -17.71
N PHE A 67 -7.58 -0.22 -18.72
CA PHE A 67 -6.54 0.45 -19.47
C PHE A 67 -6.81 1.95 -19.54
N TYR A 68 -5.80 2.76 -19.22
CA TYR A 68 -5.84 4.20 -19.39
C TYR A 68 -4.86 4.58 -20.49
N ASP A 69 -5.35 5.17 -21.57
CA ASP A 69 -4.57 5.51 -22.75
C ASP A 69 -3.71 6.76 -22.53
N ILE A 70 -2.43 6.61 -22.75
CA ILE A 70 -1.45 7.69 -22.92
C ILE A 70 -0.78 7.48 -24.28
N PRO A 71 -1.24 8.17 -25.33
CA PRO A 71 -0.77 7.95 -26.68
C PRO A 71 0.76 8.08 -26.83
N ASN A 72 1.37 7.13 -27.53
CA ASN A 72 2.80 7.05 -27.78
C ASN A 72 3.68 6.90 -26.52
N ALA A 73 3.14 6.52 -25.38
CA ALA A 73 3.90 6.29 -24.15
C ALA A 73 4.98 5.21 -24.37
N LYS A 74 6.23 5.53 -24.07
CA LYS A 74 7.36 4.59 -24.17
C LYS A 74 7.45 3.64 -22.98
N GLN A 75 6.70 3.91 -21.94
CA GLN A 75 6.57 3.10 -20.74
C GLN A 75 5.10 2.91 -20.41
N SER A 76 4.79 1.77 -19.78
CA SER A 76 3.50 1.51 -19.15
C SER A 76 3.67 1.49 -17.63
N ILE A 77 2.71 2.06 -16.92
CA ILE A 77 2.58 1.87 -15.47
C ILE A 77 1.61 0.71 -15.23
N LEU A 78 2.07 -0.28 -14.51
CA LEU A 78 1.28 -1.39 -14.02
C LEU A 78 0.86 -1.10 -12.58
N GLN A 79 -0.44 -1.15 -12.31
CA GLN A 79 -1.01 -0.97 -10.96
C GLN A 79 -2.05 -2.07 -10.75
N PHE A 80 -1.66 -3.12 -10.05
CA PHE A 80 -2.52 -4.28 -9.79
C PHE A 80 -2.86 -4.35 -8.30
N GLY A 81 -4.09 -4.70 -7.96
CA GLY A 81 -4.44 -4.80 -6.56
C GLY A 81 -5.93 -5.01 -6.28
N ALA A 82 -6.22 -5.06 -4.99
CA ALA A 82 -7.58 -5.19 -4.48
C ALA A 82 -7.71 -4.48 -3.11
N PRO A 83 -8.93 -4.12 -2.68
CA PRO A 83 -9.21 -3.82 -1.30
C PRO A 83 -8.75 -4.97 -0.39
N ALA A 84 -8.11 -4.64 0.73
CA ALA A 84 -7.53 -5.64 1.62
C ALA A 84 -7.87 -5.35 3.09
N LEU A 85 -6.93 -4.84 3.87
CA LEU A 85 -6.96 -4.78 5.32
C LEU A 85 -7.03 -3.34 5.83
N ALA A 86 -7.70 -3.12 6.94
CA ALA A 86 -7.47 -1.94 7.75
C ALA A 86 -6.11 -2.07 8.49
N ALA A 87 -5.47 -0.96 8.81
CA ALA A 87 -4.24 -0.97 9.60
C ALA A 87 -4.44 -1.50 11.04
N THR A 88 -5.70 -1.50 11.49
CA THR A 88 -6.14 -2.02 12.78
C THR A 88 -6.53 -3.50 12.75
N ASP A 89 -6.52 -4.14 11.57
CA ASP A 89 -6.82 -5.57 11.43
C ASP A 89 -5.68 -6.40 12.05
N GLU A 90 -6.04 -7.46 12.77
CA GLU A 90 -5.07 -8.35 13.44
C GLU A 90 -4.10 -9.04 12.47
N ASP A 91 -4.54 -9.26 11.23
CA ASP A 91 -3.71 -9.83 10.16
C ASP A 91 -2.79 -8.80 9.48
N PHE A 92 -2.97 -7.49 9.69
CA PHE A 92 -2.30 -6.45 8.89
C PHE A 92 -0.78 -6.58 8.92
N TYR A 93 -0.20 -6.71 10.11
CA TYR A 93 1.26 -6.83 10.21
C TYR A 93 1.76 -8.20 9.73
N ALA A 94 1.03 -9.27 10.01
CA ALA A 94 1.35 -10.60 9.52
C ALA A 94 1.31 -10.67 7.97
N ALA A 95 0.34 -10.00 7.34
CA ALA A 95 0.27 -9.85 5.89
C ALA A 95 1.46 -9.04 5.33
N THR A 96 1.90 -8.00 6.06
CA THR A 96 3.12 -7.25 5.71
C THR A 96 4.37 -8.15 5.78
N VAL A 97 4.48 -9.01 6.80
CA VAL A 97 5.56 -10.00 6.91
C VAL A 97 5.51 -10.99 5.75
N MET A 98 4.34 -11.53 5.43
CA MET A 98 4.13 -12.41 4.27
C MET A 98 4.57 -11.74 2.97
N ASN A 99 4.27 -10.47 2.78
CA ASN A 99 4.60 -9.73 1.57
C ASN A 99 6.11 -9.46 1.38
N TYR A 100 6.94 -9.65 2.39
CA TYR A 100 8.37 -9.34 2.30
C TYR A 100 9.05 -10.04 1.12
N ILE A 101 8.91 -11.35 1.00
CA ILE A 101 9.49 -12.13 -0.11
C ILE A 101 8.72 -11.94 -1.42
N LEU A 102 7.44 -11.57 -1.37
CA LEU A 102 6.68 -11.32 -2.60
C LEU A 102 7.18 -10.07 -3.34
N GLY A 103 7.15 -8.92 -2.69
CA GLY A 103 7.51 -7.64 -3.33
C GLY A 103 7.87 -6.51 -2.35
N GLY A 104 7.82 -6.77 -1.03
CA GLY A 104 8.14 -5.77 0.00
C GLY A 104 9.63 -5.70 0.36
N GLY A 105 10.39 -6.76 0.12
CA GLY A 105 11.79 -6.91 0.54
C GLY A 105 12.84 -6.40 -0.47
N GLY A 106 12.46 -5.55 -1.40
CA GLY A 106 13.40 -5.03 -2.41
C GLY A 106 14.07 -6.16 -3.21
N PHE A 107 15.39 -6.19 -3.22
CA PHE A 107 16.15 -7.21 -3.95
C PHE A 107 15.94 -8.65 -3.45
N ALA A 108 15.47 -8.85 -2.22
CA ALA A 108 15.12 -10.19 -1.73
C ALA A 108 13.77 -10.68 -2.24
N SER A 109 12.98 -9.82 -2.88
CA SER A 109 11.63 -10.16 -3.32
C SER A 109 11.58 -10.81 -4.69
N ARG A 110 10.64 -11.76 -4.86
CA ARG A 110 10.45 -12.50 -6.10
C ARG A 110 10.07 -11.62 -7.28
N LEU A 111 9.23 -10.62 -7.04
CA LEU A 111 8.85 -9.66 -8.09
C LEU A 111 10.10 -8.93 -8.62
N THR A 112 10.98 -8.45 -7.75
CA THR A 112 12.21 -7.78 -8.16
C THR A 112 13.18 -8.74 -8.85
N GLN A 113 13.37 -9.93 -8.29
CA GLN A 113 14.26 -10.95 -8.88
C GLN A 113 13.81 -11.36 -10.30
N GLU A 114 12.53 -11.54 -10.52
CA GLU A 114 12.01 -11.95 -11.84
C GLU A 114 12.02 -10.79 -12.83
N LEU A 115 11.39 -9.65 -12.50
CA LEU A 115 11.15 -8.60 -13.49
C LEU A 115 12.33 -7.66 -13.69
N ARG A 116 13.08 -7.37 -12.63
CA ARG A 116 14.23 -6.48 -12.70
C ARG A 116 15.51 -7.24 -13.00
N GLU A 117 15.91 -8.16 -12.12
CA GLU A 117 17.21 -8.84 -12.21
C GLU A 117 17.22 -9.89 -13.34
N GLY A 118 16.16 -10.69 -13.45
CA GLY A 118 16.08 -11.76 -14.45
C GLY A 118 15.74 -11.26 -15.84
N LYS A 119 14.72 -10.43 -15.98
CA LYS A 119 14.20 -10.02 -17.30
C LYS A 119 14.60 -8.60 -17.74
N GLY A 120 15.03 -7.75 -16.81
CA GLY A 120 15.36 -6.35 -17.13
C GLY A 120 14.16 -5.54 -17.66
N TYR A 121 12.94 -5.89 -17.29
CA TYR A 121 11.72 -5.23 -17.78
C TYR A 121 11.43 -3.91 -17.07
N THR A 122 11.96 -3.72 -15.86
CA THR A 122 11.74 -2.56 -15.01
C THR A 122 12.97 -2.16 -14.22
N TYR A 123 13.03 -0.92 -13.78
CA TYR A 123 13.98 -0.46 -12.76
C TYR A 123 13.54 -0.80 -11.33
N GLY A 124 12.28 -1.14 -11.13
CA GLY A 124 11.76 -1.56 -9.84
C GLY A 124 10.29 -1.92 -9.87
N ILE A 125 9.96 -2.93 -9.09
CA ILE A 125 8.60 -3.38 -8.83
C ILE A 125 8.45 -3.61 -7.34
N ARG A 126 7.31 -3.25 -6.78
CA ARG A 126 7.03 -3.42 -5.37
C ARG A 126 5.60 -3.85 -5.15
N SER A 127 5.38 -4.59 -4.07
CA SER A 127 4.04 -4.83 -3.54
C SER A 127 3.95 -4.41 -2.08
N GLY A 128 2.73 -4.10 -1.64
CA GLY A 128 2.52 -3.69 -0.26
C GLY A 128 1.05 -3.64 0.14
N PHE A 129 0.84 -3.68 1.44
CA PHE A 129 -0.44 -3.39 2.06
C PHE A 129 -0.44 -1.95 2.55
N SER A 130 -1.50 -1.22 2.26
CA SER A 130 -1.81 0.08 2.84
C SER A 130 -3.15 0.00 3.54
N GLY A 131 -3.31 0.74 4.61
CA GLY A 131 -4.57 0.81 5.34
C GLY A 131 -4.56 1.99 6.31
N THR A 132 -5.76 2.43 6.63
CA THR A 132 -6.02 3.37 7.71
C THR A 132 -6.91 2.69 8.75
N LYS A 133 -7.74 3.43 9.51
CA LYS A 133 -8.84 2.81 10.29
C LYS A 133 -9.90 2.15 9.39
N ALA A 134 -10.00 2.58 8.13
CA ALA A 134 -10.78 1.90 7.11
C ALA A 134 -9.93 0.88 6.33
N LYS A 135 -10.59 -0.06 5.66
CA LYS A 135 -9.91 -0.98 4.74
C LYS A 135 -9.10 -0.21 3.70
N GLY A 136 -7.85 -0.59 3.53
CA GLY A 136 -6.98 -0.10 2.48
C GLY A 136 -6.86 -1.10 1.35
N THR A 137 -5.67 -1.16 0.74
CA THR A 137 -5.44 -1.98 -0.44
C THR A 137 -4.18 -2.84 -0.29
N PHE A 138 -4.18 -3.98 -0.98
CA PHE A 138 -2.95 -4.60 -1.46
C PHE A 138 -2.68 -4.08 -2.86
N THR A 139 -1.47 -3.63 -3.14
CA THR A 139 -1.08 -3.13 -4.47
C THR A 139 0.27 -3.65 -4.89
N ILE A 140 0.40 -3.87 -6.21
CA ILE A 140 1.66 -4.10 -6.92
C ILE A 140 1.82 -2.96 -7.91
N SER A 141 2.98 -2.31 -7.93
CA SER A 141 3.24 -1.18 -8.83
C SER A 141 4.61 -1.29 -9.49
N SER A 142 4.65 -0.98 -10.80
CA SER A 142 5.89 -0.95 -11.58
C SER A 142 5.72 -0.06 -12.80
N GLY A 143 6.79 0.64 -13.18
CA GLY A 143 6.95 1.18 -14.52
C GLY A 143 7.77 0.22 -15.38
N VAL A 144 7.25 -0.18 -16.53
CA VAL A 144 7.89 -1.11 -17.46
C VAL A 144 8.02 -0.48 -18.86
N ARG A 145 8.94 -0.97 -19.69
CA ARG A 145 8.95 -0.56 -21.10
C ARG A 145 7.65 -0.99 -21.80
N SER A 146 7.11 -0.16 -22.68
CA SER A 146 5.83 -0.42 -23.35
C SER A 146 5.79 -1.78 -24.06
N ASN A 147 6.88 -2.16 -24.73
CA ASN A 147 6.94 -3.43 -25.49
C ASN A 147 6.96 -4.72 -24.64
N VAL A 148 7.04 -4.62 -23.32
CA VAL A 148 7.01 -5.76 -22.37
C VAL A 148 5.88 -5.63 -21.35
N THR A 149 4.86 -4.84 -21.65
CA THR A 149 3.71 -4.59 -20.78
C THR A 149 2.97 -5.88 -20.42
N LEU A 150 2.58 -6.64 -21.43
CA LEU A 150 1.88 -7.92 -21.26
C LEU A 150 2.75 -8.94 -20.53
N GLU A 151 3.98 -9.12 -20.98
CA GLU A 151 4.93 -10.09 -20.41
C GLU A 151 5.20 -9.81 -18.93
N SER A 152 5.27 -8.53 -18.57
CA SER A 152 5.42 -8.10 -17.16
C SER A 152 4.17 -8.44 -16.34
N ALA A 153 2.99 -8.20 -16.88
CA ALA A 153 1.73 -8.54 -16.21
C ALA A 153 1.55 -10.06 -16.06
N GLN A 154 1.91 -10.84 -17.07
CA GLN A 154 1.88 -12.31 -17.02
C GLN A 154 2.88 -12.86 -16.00
N ALA A 155 4.08 -12.29 -15.90
CA ALA A 155 5.06 -12.68 -14.89
C ALA A 155 4.54 -12.41 -13.47
N VAL A 156 3.93 -11.24 -13.23
CA VAL A 156 3.28 -10.93 -11.95
C VAL A 156 2.15 -11.93 -11.66
N GLN A 157 1.28 -12.20 -12.63
CA GLN A 157 0.19 -13.16 -12.49
C GLN A 157 0.68 -14.55 -12.09
N LYS A 158 1.75 -15.03 -12.75
CA LYS A 158 2.38 -16.33 -12.46
C LYS A 158 2.92 -16.34 -11.01
N ILE A 159 3.70 -15.32 -10.64
CA ILE A 159 4.27 -15.24 -9.29
C ILE A 159 3.17 -15.26 -8.23
N LEU A 160 2.09 -14.49 -8.40
CA LEU A 160 0.99 -14.48 -7.44
C LEU A 160 0.30 -15.84 -7.30
N LYS A 161 0.09 -16.55 -8.41
CA LYS A 161 -0.51 -17.91 -8.41
C LYS A 161 0.37 -18.93 -7.69
N GLU A 162 1.67 -18.87 -7.92
CA GLU A 162 2.63 -19.84 -7.41
C GLU A 162 3.10 -19.55 -5.97
N TYR A 163 3.02 -18.28 -5.53
CA TYR A 163 3.57 -17.82 -4.25
C TYR A 163 3.13 -18.66 -3.04
N PRO A 164 1.82 -18.97 -2.85
CA PRO A 164 1.36 -19.71 -1.68
C PRO A 164 1.97 -21.13 -1.56
N THR A 165 2.29 -21.76 -2.68
CA THR A 165 2.78 -23.14 -2.73
C THR A 165 4.30 -23.22 -2.83
N THR A 166 4.96 -22.19 -3.31
CA THR A 166 6.41 -22.17 -3.55
C THR A 166 7.20 -21.44 -2.47
N PHE A 167 6.53 -20.83 -1.49
CA PHE A 167 7.20 -20.18 -0.35
C PHE A 167 7.97 -21.23 0.48
N SER A 168 9.28 -21.05 0.60
CA SER A 168 10.20 -22.03 1.21
C SER A 168 10.55 -21.70 2.65
N ASP A 169 11.15 -22.67 3.36
CA ASP A 169 11.68 -22.43 4.70
C ASP A 169 12.86 -21.43 4.68
N LYS A 170 13.64 -21.41 3.59
CA LYS A 170 14.68 -20.40 3.36
C LYS A 170 14.09 -18.99 3.22
N ASP A 171 12.96 -18.84 2.55
CA ASP A 171 12.24 -17.56 2.44
C ASP A 171 11.79 -17.09 3.82
N LEU A 172 11.29 -18.02 4.65
CA LEU A 172 10.87 -17.71 6.02
C LEU A 172 12.05 -17.25 6.88
N GLU A 173 13.16 -17.95 6.83
CA GLU A 173 14.38 -17.59 7.54
C GLU A 173 14.91 -16.22 7.13
N THR A 174 14.98 -15.97 5.82
CA THR A 174 15.38 -14.67 5.25
C THR A 174 14.48 -13.55 5.75
N THR A 175 13.17 -13.77 5.72
CA THR A 175 12.17 -12.79 6.19
C THR A 175 12.37 -12.48 7.68
N LYS A 176 12.42 -13.50 8.53
CA LYS A 176 12.61 -13.34 9.98
C LYS A 176 13.92 -12.63 10.30
N SER A 177 15.03 -13.13 9.74
CA SER A 177 16.35 -12.56 9.98
C SER A 177 16.43 -11.09 9.61
N PHE A 178 15.88 -10.69 8.45
CA PHE A 178 15.88 -9.30 8.03
C PHE A 178 15.01 -8.43 8.94
N LEU A 179 13.75 -8.82 9.19
CA LEU A 179 12.81 -8.00 9.94
C LEU A 179 13.24 -7.82 11.40
N ILE A 180 13.80 -8.86 12.03
CA ILE A 180 14.33 -8.76 13.40
C ILE A 180 15.57 -7.87 13.45
N LYS A 181 16.53 -8.07 12.53
CA LYS A 181 17.76 -7.25 12.51
C LYS A 181 17.50 -5.79 12.16
N SER A 182 16.55 -5.52 11.25
CA SER A 182 16.19 -4.16 10.87
C SER A 182 15.42 -3.43 11.96
N ASN A 183 14.76 -4.15 12.87
CA ASN A 183 14.00 -3.57 13.97
C ASN A 183 14.90 -2.74 14.93
N ALA A 184 16.14 -3.14 15.14
CA ALA A 184 17.08 -2.40 15.96
C ALA A 184 17.28 -0.95 15.48
N ARG A 185 17.30 -0.73 14.15
CA ARG A 185 17.46 0.60 13.53
C ARG A 185 16.16 1.37 13.40
N ALA A 186 15.03 0.71 13.57
CA ALA A 186 13.72 1.32 13.32
C ALA A 186 13.37 2.47 14.27
N PHE A 187 14.14 2.64 15.36
CA PHE A 187 13.88 3.63 16.43
C PHE A 187 15.08 4.52 16.74
N GLU A 188 16.11 4.51 15.91
CA GLU A 188 17.34 5.29 16.18
C GLU A 188 17.13 6.80 16.00
N THR A 189 16.34 7.23 15.04
CA THR A 189 16.17 8.66 14.74
C THR A 189 14.90 9.24 15.35
N PRO A 190 14.88 10.56 15.68
CA PRO A 190 13.66 11.24 16.14
C PRO A 190 12.48 11.05 15.18
N GLY A 191 12.71 11.12 13.87
CA GLY A 191 11.66 10.88 12.86
C GLY A 191 11.10 9.45 12.87
N ALA A 192 11.94 8.43 13.12
CA ALA A 192 11.49 7.06 13.28
C ALA A 192 10.62 6.88 14.52
N LYS A 193 11.04 7.46 15.65
CA LYS A 193 10.27 7.47 16.90
C LYS A 193 8.94 8.21 16.75
N LEU A 194 8.93 9.35 16.02
CA LEU A 194 7.71 10.09 15.76
C LEU A 194 6.73 9.27 14.90
N ARG A 195 7.19 8.58 13.86
CA ARG A 195 6.34 7.67 13.07
C ARG A 195 5.75 6.54 13.92
N MET A 196 6.54 5.95 14.82
CA MET A 196 6.07 4.94 15.76
C MET A 196 4.94 5.49 16.65
N LEU A 197 5.16 6.65 17.29
CA LEU A 197 4.14 7.30 18.11
C LEU A 197 2.88 7.66 17.31
N SER A 198 3.06 8.11 16.06
CA SER A 198 1.93 8.39 15.16
C SER A 198 1.11 7.12 14.88
N ASN A 199 1.75 6.00 14.62
CA ASN A 199 1.05 4.73 14.44
C ASN A 199 0.29 4.31 15.70
N ILE A 200 0.95 4.34 16.85
CA ILE A 200 0.33 4.01 18.15
C ILE A 200 -0.89 4.91 18.39
N SER A 201 -0.72 6.22 18.20
CA SER A 201 -1.78 7.20 18.44
C SER A 201 -2.94 7.10 17.44
N ASN A 202 -2.64 6.93 16.15
CA ASN A 202 -3.65 6.91 15.09
C ASN A 202 -4.47 5.63 15.11
N TYR A 203 -3.84 4.51 15.43
CA TYR A 203 -4.47 3.18 15.39
C TYR A 203 -4.80 2.63 16.78
N GLU A 204 -4.60 3.44 17.84
CA GLU A 204 -4.91 3.09 19.23
C GLU A 204 -4.20 1.79 19.68
N LEU A 205 -2.97 1.62 19.21
CA LEU A 205 -2.16 0.45 19.52
C LEU A 205 -1.62 0.51 20.95
N GLN A 206 -1.27 -0.66 21.49
CA GLN A 206 -0.68 -0.75 22.82
C GLN A 206 0.76 -0.21 22.87
N ALA A 207 1.23 0.17 24.05
CA ALA A 207 2.62 0.57 24.25
C ALA A 207 3.62 -0.56 23.92
N THR A 208 3.16 -1.80 23.93
CA THR A 208 3.91 -3.00 23.54
C THR A 208 4.06 -3.18 22.03
N TYR A 209 3.55 -2.27 21.22
CA TYR A 209 3.49 -2.33 19.76
C TYR A 209 4.74 -2.89 19.07
N VAL A 210 5.94 -2.48 19.50
CA VAL A 210 7.21 -2.97 18.93
C VAL A 210 7.42 -4.45 19.25
N LYS A 211 7.21 -4.82 20.51
CA LYS A 211 7.35 -6.21 20.99
C LYS A 211 6.28 -7.12 20.35
N ASP A 212 5.07 -6.62 20.17
CA ASP A 212 3.99 -7.38 19.53
C ASP A 212 4.33 -7.70 18.09
N ARG A 213 4.91 -6.74 17.34
CA ARG A 213 5.40 -6.99 15.98
C ARG A 213 6.55 -7.99 15.94
N GLU A 214 7.49 -7.89 16.85
CA GLU A 214 8.58 -8.87 16.98
C GLU A 214 8.03 -10.27 17.27
N ASN A 215 7.05 -10.39 18.15
CA ASN A 215 6.37 -11.66 18.44
C ASN A 215 5.68 -12.23 17.20
N VAL A 216 5.02 -11.38 16.39
CA VAL A 216 4.42 -11.83 15.13
C VAL A 216 5.48 -12.40 14.18
N VAL A 217 6.63 -11.73 14.03
CA VAL A 217 7.72 -12.21 13.18
C VAL A 217 8.28 -13.54 13.70
N ASN A 218 8.57 -13.64 15.01
CA ASN A 218 9.15 -14.84 15.62
C ASN A 218 8.22 -16.06 15.50
N ASN A 219 6.91 -15.84 15.66
CA ASN A 219 5.91 -16.92 15.59
C ASN A 219 5.38 -17.19 14.17
N MET A 220 5.87 -16.46 13.16
CA MET A 220 5.47 -16.70 11.78
C MET A 220 5.90 -18.08 11.31
N THR A 221 4.98 -18.80 10.68
CA THR A 221 5.22 -20.12 10.09
C THR A 221 4.92 -20.11 8.60
N LYS A 222 5.49 -21.07 7.86
CA LYS A 222 5.16 -21.26 6.44
C LYS A 222 3.66 -21.48 6.22
N LYS A 223 3.02 -22.28 7.07
CA LYS A 223 1.56 -22.50 7.05
C LYS A 223 0.78 -21.18 7.17
N ARG A 224 1.21 -20.28 8.07
CA ARG A 224 0.59 -18.97 8.24
C ARG A 224 0.80 -18.07 7.03
N ILE A 225 2.01 -18.05 6.46
CA ILE A 225 2.33 -17.31 5.21
C ILE A 225 1.41 -17.79 4.07
N THR A 226 1.32 -19.10 3.86
CA THR A 226 0.45 -19.69 2.82
C THR A 226 -1.02 -19.30 3.02
N ALA A 227 -1.52 -19.36 4.26
CA ALA A 227 -2.89 -18.96 4.56
C ALA A 227 -3.16 -17.47 4.27
N LEU A 228 -2.25 -16.58 4.66
CA LEU A 228 -2.35 -15.14 4.39
C LEU A 228 -2.26 -14.84 2.89
N ALA A 229 -1.37 -15.52 2.16
CA ALA A 229 -1.24 -15.37 0.73
C ALA A 229 -2.52 -15.78 0.00
N ASN A 230 -3.09 -16.93 0.31
CA ASN A 230 -4.36 -17.39 -0.27
C ASN A 230 -5.53 -16.42 0.04
N LYS A 231 -5.52 -15.81 1.23
CA LYS A 231 -6.57 -14.90 1.67
C LYS A 231 -6.50 -13.53 0.98
N TYR A 232 -5.30 -12.96 0.81
CA TYR A 232 -5.13 -11.54 0.49
C TYR A 232 -4.50 -11.23 -0.87
N ILE A 233 -3.82 -12.19 -1.52
CA ILE A 233 -3.11 -11.90 -2.79
C ILE A 233 -3.61 -12.75 -3.97
N ASN A 234 -4.88 -13.12 -3.96
CA ASN A 234 -5.48 -13.91 -5.05
C ASN A 234 -5.60 -13.08 -6.34
N PRO A 235 -4.86 -13.39 -7.42
CA PRO A 235 -4.87 -12.62 -8.67
C PRO A 235 -6.25 -12.62 -9.37
N ASN A 236 -7.10 -13.63 -9.09
CA ASN A 236 -8.44 -13.73 -9.67
C ASN A 236 -9.48 -12.82 -8.95
N LYS A 237 -9.05 -12.06 -7.95
CA LYS A 237 -9.88 -11.09 -7.22
C LYS A 237 -9.23 -9.69 -7.23
N MET A 238 -8.45 -9.38 -8.25
CA MET A 238 -7.74 -8.11 -8.37
C MET A 238 -8.21 -7.32 -9.59
N ILE A 239 -8.04 -6.01 -9.49
CA ILE A 239 -8.09 -5.09 -10.60
C ILE A 239 -6.67 -5.00 -11.20
N TRP A 240 -6.58 -5.10 -12.51
CA TRP A 240 -5.36 -5.04 -13.30
C TRP A 240 -5.37 -3.75 -14.13
N LEU A 241 -4.88 -2.66 -13.56
CA LEU A 241 -4.81 -1.37 -14.25
C LEU A 241 -3.49 -1.23 -14.98
N VAL A 242 -3.57 -0.87 -16.25
CA VAL A 242 -2.44 -0.49 -17.09
C VAL A 242 -2.64 0.95 -17.57
N VAL A 243 -1.61 1.78 -17.42
CA VAL A 243 -1.56 3.12 -17.98
C VAL A 243 -0.45 3.15 -19.01
N GLY A 244 -0.76 3.36 -20.28
CA GLY A 244 0.22 3.27 -21.37
C GLY A 244 -0.40 3.55 -22.72
N ASP A 245 0.30 3.16 -23.80
CA ASP A 245 -0.14 3.36 -25.16
C ASP A 245 -1.16 2.28 -25.56
N ALA A 246 -2.45 2.66 -25.66
CA ALA A 246 -3.52 1.73 -25.97
C ALA A 246 -3.46 1.18 -27.38
N GLU A 247 -2.95 1.95 -28.34
CA GLU A 247 -2.83 1.52 -29.74
C GLU A 247 -2.00 0.24 -29.85
N THR A 248 -0.94 0.13 -29.09
CA THR A 248 -0.02 -1.01 -29.16
C THR A 248 -0.25 -2.07 -28.08
N GLN A 249 -0.87 -1.74 -26.94
CA GLN A 249 -0.89 -2.62 -25.77
C GLN A 249 -2.30 -3.08 -25.35
N LEU A 250 -3.36 -2.31 -25.62
CA LEU A 250 -4.72 -2.64 -25.12
C LEU A 250 -5.18 -4.05 -25.53
N GLU A 251 -5.12 -4.37 -26.83
CA GLU A 251 -5.58 -5.66 -27.36
C GLU A 251 -4.76 -6.83 -26.77
N ARG A 252 -3.47 -6.65 -26.60
CA ARG A 252 -2.57 -7.67 -26.05
C ARG A 252 -2.96 -8.06 -24.62
N MET A 253 -3.53 -7.15 -23.83
CA MET A 253 -3.93 -7.44 -22.45
C MET A 253 -5.05 -8.49 -22.33
N LYS A 254 -5.75 -8.84 -23.41
CA LYS A 254 -6.69 -9.98 -23.46
C LYS A 254 -6.01 -11.32 -23.14
N GLU A 255 -4.72 -11.43 -23.46
CA GLU A 255 -3.92 -12.64 -23.23
C GLU A 255 -3.66 -12.92 -21.74
N LEU A 256 -3.98 -11.98 -20.82
CA LEU A 256 -4.02 -12.28 -19.38
C LEU A 256 -5.13 -13.28 -19.00
N GLY A 257 -6.13 -13.49 -19.87
CA GLY A 257 -7.23 -14.39 -19.61
C GLY A 257 -8.28 -13.87 -18.64
N TYR A 258 -8.33 -12.56 -18.43
CA TYR A 258 -9.26 -11.89 -17.51
C TYR A 258 -10.40 -11.15 -18.23
N GLY A 259 -10.64 -11.50 -19.50
CA GLY A 259 -11.66 -10.90 -20.34
C GLY A 259 -11.15 -9.73 -21.19
N ILE A 260 -12.09 -9.00 -21.78
CA ILE A 260 -11.78 -7.85 -22.65
C ILE A 260 -11.36 -6.68 -21.78
N PRO A 261 -10.19 -6.06 -22.02
CA PRO A 261 -9.75 -4.87 -21.29
C PRO A 261 -10.72 -3.70 -21.48
N ILE A 262 -10.98 -2.96 -20.41
CA ILE A 262 -11.89 -1.81 -20.39
C ILE A 262 -11.06 -0.54 -20.53
N LEU A 263 -11.23 0.19 -21.63
CA LEU A 263 -10.61 1.49 -21.83
C LEU A 263 -11.34 2.55 -20.98
N LEU A 264 -10.62 3.23 -20.09
CA LEU A 264 -11.17 4.18 -19.14
C LEU A 264 -11.37 5.59 -19.72
N ASN A 265 -10.47 6.03 -20.57
CA ASN A 265 -10.53 7.35 -21.23
C ASN A 265 -10.73 7.15 -22.73
N LYS A 266 -11.99 7.13 -23.14
CA LYS A 266 -12.30 7.29 -24.56
C LYS A 266 -11.98 8.70 -24.99
N ARG A 267 -11.35 8.86 -26.16
CA ARG A 267 -11.10 10.20 -26.72
C ARG A 267 -12.43 10.95 -26.86
N GLN A 268 -12.44 12.24 -26.55
CA GLN A 268 -13.66 13.07 -26.62
C GLN A 268 -14.33 13.11 -28.01
N GLU A 269 -13.65 12.66 -29.05
CA GLU A 269 -14.19 12.55 -30.41
C GLU A 269 -15.25 11.44 -30.55
N GLU A 270 -15.25 10.41 -29.69
CA GLU A 270 -16.26 9.34 -29.73
C GLU A 270 -17.54 9.67 -28.94
N ILE A 271 -17.58 10.78 -28.20
CA ILE A 271 -18.74 11.20 -27.39
C ILE A 271 -19.71 12.12 -28.19
N LYS A 272 -19.34 12.46 -29.41
CA LYS A 272 -20.16 13.37 -30.28
C LYS A 272 -21.03 12.65 -31.33
N ASN A 273 -21.26 11.34 -31.19
CA ASN A 273 -22.22 10.62 -32.05
C ASN A 273 -23.33 9.98 -31.22
#